data_0ece9455b63b17a731414320ad342eab
#
_entry.id   0ece9455b63b17a731414320ad342eab
#
_cell.length_a   1.000
_cell.length_b   1.000
_cell.length_c   1.000
_cell.angle_alpha   90.00
_cell.angle_beta   90.00
_cell.angle_gamma   90.00
#
_symmetry.space_group_name_H-M   'P 1'
#
loop_
_entity.id
_entity.type
_entity.pdbx_description
1 polymer ?
#
loop_
_entity_poly.entity_id
_entity_poly.type
_entity_poly.pdbx_seq_one_letter_code
_entity_poly.pdbx_strand_id
1 'polypeptide(L)'
;MNNLVCPVASYLVNSVWEIALIGGGGWAVSRLLRRLGPQVEHVSWVVTLGLAVVTPALPFWRWVKAVSASTGTRAHLSIAFVGADGGKSAANAALLPRVVIFALLVCYAIALLYFVLRLCLSLYLTIKLFRAADPLSLEYERDEVWRRCQRVLSVRDARLLSSGQIAGPVMIAFGRPVLLLPAGFSEECNEHDFLAAVAHECAHMQRGDFRKNLFYEIASLVICFHPVTWMVKSKIAQTREMICDATATEKLIDSRTYIQSLLRLATMVSLGSRVASTHAIGIFDADILEERVMMMNRKRQHYSVFVRYGLIVPAVVLLLSVAAGAGAMTVAVGFQESSQSSEEAQKITKDVIPPKLISSSEPVYPEAEKKLKGKFEGSCVVGMVVDKDGNTQNVHIVRSLAPDFDASAIEAVRQYRFTPATKAGEVIPVKLSVEVNFRKW
;
A
#
# COMPACT_ATOMS: atom_id res chain seq x y z
N MET A 1 -20.63 5.60 -7.19
CA MET A 1 -19.73 4.45 -7.01
C MET A 1 -18.52 4.50 -7.94
N ASN A 2 -18.61 4.97 -9.17
CA ASN A 2 -17.48 4.98 -10.13
C ASN A 2 -16.27 5.85 -9.70
N ASN A 3 -16.47 6.86 -8.86
CA ASN A 3 -15.42 7.84 -8.51
C ASN A 3 -14.29 7.28 -7.63
N LEU A 4 -14.49 6.17 -6.91
CA LEU A 4 -13.46 5.54 -6.06
C LEU A 4 -12.82 4.31 -6.72
N VAL A 5 -13.53 3.65 -7.61
CA VAL A 5 -13.11 2.38 -8.22
C VAL A 5 -11.84 2.55 -9.07
N CYS A 6 -11.80 3.56 -9.95
CA CYS A 6 -10.65 3.82 -10.81
C CYS A 6 -9.38 4.23 -10.03
N PRO A 7 -9.44 5.13 -9.03
CA PRO A 7 -8.27 5.46 -8.21
C PRO A 7 -7.71 4.28 -7.43
N VAL A 8 -8.57 3.43 -6.85
CA VAL A 8 -8.12 2.23 -6.12
C VAL A 8 -7.52 1.20 -7.09
N ALA A 9 -8.12 1.00 -8.27
CA ALA A 9 -7.55 0.13 -9.29
C ALA A 9 -6.18 0.65 -9.78
N SER A 10 -6.05 1.97 -10.01
CA SER A 10 -4.77 2.59 -10.35
C SER A 10 -3.72 2.39 -9.25
N TYR A 11 -4.11 2.53 -7.98
CA TYR A 11 -3.23 2.23 -6.85
C TYR A 11 -2.75 0.77 -6.88
N LEU A 12 -3.65 -0.19 -7.08
CA LEU A 12 -3.28 -1.61 -7.11
C LEU A 12 -2.35 -1.95 -8.27
N VAL A 13 -2.64 -1.48 -9.47
CA VAL A 13 -1.80 -1.72 -10.66
C VAL A 13 -0.42 -1.10 -10.47
N ASN A 14 -0.33 0.14 -10.03
CA ASN A 14 0.95 0.82 -9.83
C ASN A 14 1.75 0.18 -8.69
N SER A 15 1.11 -0.21 -7.60
CA SER A 15 1.79 -0.82 -6.46
C SER A 15 2.53 -2.11 -6.81
N VAL A 16 2.08 -2.89 -7.83
CA VAL A 16 2.74 -4.14 -8.24
C VAL A 16 4.18 -3.90 -8.70
N TRP A 17 4.42 -2.91 -9.55
CA TRP A 17 5.77 -2.65 -10.08
C TRP A 17 6.56 -1.63 -9.24
N GLU A 18 5.89 -0.63 -8.64
CA GLU A 18 6.55 0.36 -7.77
C GLU A 18 7.18 -0.30 -6.54
N ILE A 19 6.44 -1.19 -5.85
CA ILE A 19 6.95 -1.91 -4.69
C ILE A 19 8.10 -2.84 -5.08
N ALA A 20 8.02 -3.48 -6.26
CA ALA A 20 9.10 -4.32 -6.75
C ALA A 20 10.39 -3.51 -7.01
N LEU A 21 10.29 -2.33 -7.65
CA LEU A 21 11.43 -1.45 -7.88
C LEU A 21 12.03 -0.92 -6.58
N ILE A 22 11.18 -0.43 -5.67
CA ILE A 22 11.62 0.08 -4.36
C ILE A 22 12.28 -1.04 -3.55
N GLY A 23 11.73 -2.24 -3.56
CA GLY A 23 12.31 -3.41 -2.90
C GLY A 23 13.66 -3.82 -3.48
N GLY A 24 13.79 -3.81 -4.81
CA GLY A 24 15.06 -4.03 -5.51
C GLY A 24 16.11 -2.97 -5.18
N GLY A 25 15.71 -1.69 -5.17
CA GLY A 25 16.55 -0.59 -4.70
C GLY A 25 16.97 -0.74 -3.25
N GLY A 26 16.04 -1.10 -2.36
CA GLY A 26 16.31 -1.38 -0.95
C GLY A 26 17.30 -2.55 -0.78
N TRP A 27 17.16 -3.60 -1.58
CA TRP A 27 18.11 -4.72 -1.57
C TRP A 27 19.52 -4.29 -1.99
N ALA A 28 19.64 -3.51 -3.06
CA ALA A 28 20.93 -3.00 -3.53
C ALA A 28 21.60 -2.09 -2.48
N VAL A 29 20.81 -1.18 -1.88
CA VAL A 29 21.25 -0.29 -0.81
C VAL A 29 21.67 -1.08 0.43
N SER A 30 20.87 -2.04 0.88
CA SER A 30 21.20 -2.90 2.02
C SER A 30 22.52 -3.63 1.79
N ARG A 31 22.75 -4.18 0.58
CA ARG A 31 24.00 -4.86 0.24
C ARG A 31 25.21 -3.95 0.32
N LEU A 32 25.06 -2.69 -0.06
CA LEU A 32 26.12 -1.66 0.06
C LEU A 32 26.38 -1.31 1.53
N LEU A 33 25.30 -1.12 2.32
CA LEU A 33 25.36 -0.67 3.71
C LEU A 33 25.64 -1.78 4.72
N ARG A 34 25.52 -3.06 4.35
CA ARG A 34 25.76 -4.23 5.23
C ARG A 34 27.14 -4.21 5.87
N ARG A 35 28.15 -3.57 5.22
CA ARG A 35 29.50 -3.42 5.75
C ARG A 35 29.58 -2.46 6.95
N LEU A 36 28.61 -1.54 7.09
CA LEU A 36 28.56 -0.53 8.17
C LEU A 36 27.91 -1.08 9.46
N GLY A 37 27.36 -2.28 9.42
CA GLY A 37 26.78 -2.96 10.57
C GLY A 37 25.23 -3.06 10.53
N PRO A 38 24.66 -3.92 11.42
CA PRO A 38 23.25 -4.26 11.37
C PRO A 38 22.30 -3.11 11.65
N GLN A 39 22.72 -2.09 12.40
CA GLN A 39 21.90 -0.91 12.68
C GLN A 39 21.59 -0.09 11.42
N VAL A 40 22.60 0.13 10.58
CA VAL A 40 22.45 0.91 9.34
C VAL A 40 21.64 0.10 8.32
N GLU A 41 21.89 -1.20 8.23
CA GLU A 41 21.13 -2.12 7.39
C GLU A 41 19.66 -2.16 7.81
N HIS A 42 19.35 -2.23 9.11
CA HIS A 42 17.98 -2.20 9.63
C HIS A 42 17.24 -0.92 9.22
N VAL A 43 17.87 0.24 9.41
CA VAL A 43 17.28 1.53 9.02
C VAL A 43 16.99 1.55 7.52
N SER A 44 17.88 1.04 6.67
CA SER A 44 17.65 1.00 5.22
C SER A 44 16.41 0.17 4.86
N TRP A 45 16.18 -0.97 5.53
CA TRP A 45 14.99 -1.79 5.31
C TRP A 45 13.70 -1.14 5.82
N VAL A 46 13.76 -0.44 6.97
CA VAL A 46 12.62 0.32 7.50
C VAL A 46 12.24 1.47 6.56
N VAL A 47 13.24 2.19 6.03
CA VAL A 47 13.01 3.25 5.02
C VAL A 47 12.43 2.65 3.74
N THR A 48 12.94 1.51 3.27
CA THR A 48 12.40 0.80 2.11
C THR A 48 10.92 0.43 2.31
N LEU A 49 10.55 -0.10 3.50
CA LEU A 49 9.15 -0.38 3.83
C LEU A 49 8.29 0.89 3.79
N GLY A 50 8.77 1.96 4.41
CA GLY A 50 8.07 3.26 4.41
C GLY A 50 7.83 3.80 3.01
N LEU A 51 8.84 3.77 2.14
CA LEU A 51 8.72 4.18 0.74
C LEU A 51 7.76 3.28 -0.04
N ALA A 52 7.83 1.95 0.16
CA ALA A 52 6.91 1.01 -0.48
C ALA A 52 5.43 1.24 -0.11
N VAL A 53 5.16 1.71 1.12
CA VAL A 53 3.80 2.08 1.56
C VAL A 53 3.38 3.44 1.01
N VAL A 54 4.27 4.44 1.07
CA VAL A 54 3.94 5.84 0.78
C VAL A 54 3.88 6.12 -0.73
N THR A 55 4.83 5.60 -1.53
CA THR A 55 4.94 5.95 -2.96
C THR A 55 3.67 5.62 -3.74
N PRO A 56 3.10 4.40 -3.67
CA PRO A 56 1.86 4.07 -4.39
C PRO A 56 0.63 4.85 -3.89
N ALA A 57 0.67 5.35 -2.65
CA ALA A 57 -0.43 6.12 -2.06
C ALA A 57 -0.45 7.60 -2.48
N LEU A 58 0.66 8.15 -2.98
CA LEU A 58 0.76 9.56 -3.36
C LEU A 58 -0.23 9.99 -4.47
N PRO A 59 -0.42 9.24 -5.58
CA PRO A 59 -1.42 9.57 -6.59
C PRO A 59 -2.85 9.57 -6.05
N PHE A 60 -3.18 8.60 -5.18
CA PHE A 60 -4.47 8.52 -4.51
C PHE A 60 -4.71 9.74 -3.62
N TRP A 61 -3.72 10.17 -2.84
CA TRP A 61 -3.80 11.37 -1.99
C TRP A 61 -3.97 12.66 -2.80
N ARG A 62 -3.29 12.79 -3.94
CA ARG A 62 -3.46 13.92 -4.87
C ARG A 62 -4.88 13.96 -5.43
N TRP A 63 -5.44 12.80 -5.78
CA TRP A 63 -6.81 12.69 -6.23
C TRP A 63 -7.81 13.09 -5.13
N VAL A 64 -7.66 12.62 -3.89
CA VAL A 64 -8.51 13.01 -2.76
C VAL A 64 -8.51 14.53 -2.56
N LYS A 65 -7.34 15.16 -2.61
CA LYS A 65 -7.22 16.64 -2.51
C LYS A 65 -7.92 17.35 -3.68
N ALA A 66 -7.79 16.86 -4.89
CA ALA A 66 -8.45 17.45 -6.07
C ALA A 66 -9.97 17.36 -5.96
N VAL A 67 -10.53 16.24 -5.51
CA VAL A 67 -11.97 16.08 -5.25
C VAL A 67 -12.44 16.99 -4.13
N SER A 68 -11.68 17.13 -3.04
CA SER A 68 -12.03 18.02 -1.92
C SER A 68 -11.99 19.51 -2.31
N ALA A 69 -11.13 19.90 -3.25
CA ALA A 69 -11.05 21.27 -3.75
C ALA A 69 -12.16 21.61 -4.77
N SER A 70 -12.76 20.60 -5.41
CA SER A 70 -13.77 20.79 -6.46
C SER A 70 -15.22 20.87 -5.95
N THR A 71 -15.46 20.94 -4.64
CA THR A 71 -16.81 21.07 -4.04
C THR A 71 -17.54 22.37 -4.41
N GLY A 72 -16.96 23.24 -5.25
CA GLY A 72 -17.58 24.48 -5.74
C GLY A 72 -17.96 24.50 -7.22
N THR A 73 -17.49 23.55 -8.03
CA THR A 73 -17.81 23.54 -9.47
C THR A 73 -17.96 22.10 -9.95
N ARG A 74 -19.12 21.72 -10.46
CA ARG A 74 -19.33 20.44 -11.16
C ARG A 74 -18.49 20.44 -12.44
N ALA A 75 -17.21 20.18 -12.32
CA ALA A 75 -16.37 19.87 -13.45
C ALA A 75 -16.45 18.36 -13.73
N HIS A 76 -16.82 17.98 -14.94
CA HIS A 76 -16.57 16.66 -15.47
C HIS A 76 -15.06 16.42 -15.37
N LEU A 77 -14.64 15.63 -14.38
CA LEU A 77 -13.24 15.30 -14.16
C LEU A 77 -12.81 14.29 -15.21
N SER A 78 -12.37 14.77 -16.36
CA SER A 78 -11.47 14.01 -17.21
C SER A 78 -10.15 13.92 -16.44
N ILE A 79 -9.82 12.76 -15.89
CA ILE A 79 -8.57 12.54 -15.18
C ILE A 79 -7.44 12.52 -16.22
N ALA A 80 -6.95 13.70 -16.59
CA ALA A 80 -5.67 13.84 -17.24
C ALA A 80 -4.63 14.03 -16.14
N PHE A 81 -3.80 13.03 -15.90
CA PHE A 81 -2.59 13.19 -15.12
C PHE A 81 -1.63 14.04 -15.94
N VAL A 82 -1.49 15.30 -15.57
CA VAL A 82 -0.46 16.19 -16.12
C VAL A 82 0.87 15.77 -15.45
N GLY A 83 1.76 15.19 -16.24
CA GLY A 83 3.17 15.11 -15.89
C GLY A 83 3.72 16.52 -15.63
N ALA A 84 4.75 16.63 -14.79
CA ALA A 84 5.35 17.90 -14.35
C ALA A 84 5.91 18.78 -15.48
N ASP A 85 5.95 18.29 -16.71
CA ASP A 85 6.32 19.04 -17.91
C ASP A 85 5.09 19.24 -18.78
N GLY A 86 4.78 20.53 -19.09
CA GLY A 86 3.62 20.99 -19.85
C GLY A 86 3.55 20.53 -21.32
N GLY A 87 4.07 19.37 -21.65
CA GLY A 87 3.92 18.67 -22.91
C GLY A 87 2.69 17.76 -22.86
N LYS A 88 1.81 17.83 -23.85
CA LYS A 88 0.69 16.92 -24.09
C LYS A 88 1.22 15.48 -24.33
N SER A 89 1.73 14.84 -23.28
CA SER A 89 1.98 13.40 -23.29
C SER A 89 0.62 12.74 -23.10
N ALA A 90 0.16 12.01 -24.11
CA ALA A 90 -0.96 11.10 -23.99
C ALA A 90 -0.61 10.14 -22.85
N ALA A 91 -1.18 10.36 -21.67
CA ALA A 91 -1.00 9.50 -20.52
C ALA A 91 -1.38 8.09 -20.96
N ASN A 92 -0.49 7.11 -20.74
CA ASN A 92 -0.76 5.71 -20.97
C ASN A 92 -1.90 5.29 -20.02
N ALA A 93 -3.13 5.50 -20.45
CA ALA A 93 -4.31 5.02 -19.74
C ALA A 93 -4.53 3.56 -20.12
N ALA A 94 -4.34 2.67 -19.16
CA ALA A 94 -4.73 1.28 -19.34
C ALA A 94 -6.25 1.18 -19.22
N LEU A 95 -6.92 0.93 -20.33
CA LEU A 95 -8.36 0.64 -20.34
C LEU A 95 -8.57 -0.84 -20.05
N LEU A 96 -9.14 -1.15 -18.88
CA LEU A 96 -9.44 -2.52 -18.47
C LEU A 96 -10.95 -2.78 -18.51
N PRO A 97 -11.37 -4.01 -18.88
CA PRO A 97 -12.76 -4.43 -18.76
C PRO A 97 -13.26 -4.27 -17.32
N ARG A 98 -14.49 -3.81 -17.13
CA ARG A 98 -15.10 -3.60 -15.80
C ARG A 98 -14.99 -4.83 -14.91
N VAL A 99 -15.20 -6.02 -15.49
CA VAL A 99 -15.13 -7.31 -14.77
C VAL A 99 -13.73 -7.52 -14.18
N VAL A 100 -12.66 -7.21 -14.90
CA VAL A 100 -11.28 -7.36 -14.42
C VAL A 100 -11.01 -6.41 -13.25
N ILE A 101 -11.44 -5.15 -13.36
CA ILE A 101 -11.27 -4.16 -12.28
C ILE A 101 -12.00 -4.63 -11.01
N PHE A 102 -13.27 -5.06 -11.14
CA PHE A 102 -14.01 -5.57 -10.00
C PHE A 102 -13.40 -6.83 -9.40
N ALA A 103 -12.92 -7.78 -10.22
CA ALA A 103 -12.23 -8.97 -9.75
C ALA A 103 -10.97 -8.62 -8.94
N LEU A 104 -10.13 -7.69 -9.44
CA LEU A 104 -8.95 -7.22 -8.72
C LEU A 104 -9.30 -6.58 -7.37
N LEU A 105 -10.33 -5.74 -7.33
CA LEU A 105 -10.79 -5.10 -6.09
C LEU A 105 -11.32 -6.11 -5.08
N VAL A 106 -12.09 -7.10 -5.53
CA VAL A 106 -12.62 -8.18 -4.67
C VAL A 106 -11.47 -9.02 -4.11
N CYS A 107 -10.52 -9.45 -4.96
CA CYS A 107 -9.33 -10.20 -4.51
C CYS A 107 -8.52 -9.39 -3.48
N TYR A 108 -8.31 -8.10 -3.73
CA TYR A 108 -7.61 -7.23 -2.78
C TYR A 108 -8.37 -7.08 -1.45
N ALA A 109 -9.69 -6.89 -1.50
CA ALA A 109 -10.52 -6.78 -0.29
C ALA A 109 -10.48 -8.06 0.54
N ILE A 110 -10.53 -9.22 -0.11
CA ILE A 110 -10.40 -10.53 0.57
C ILE A 110 -9.02 -10.68 1.20
N ALA A 111 -7.95 -10.35 0.48
CA ALA A 111 -6.59 -10.40 1.01
C ALA A 111 -6.41 -9.45 2.21
N LEU A 112 -6.87 -8.20 2.09
CA LEU A 112 -6.83 -7.23 3.17
C LEU A 112 -7.60 -7.72 4.40
N LEU A 113 -8.82 -8.22 4.21
CA LEU A 113 -9.64 -8.78 5.31
C LEU A 113 -8.91 -9.94 5.99
N TYR A 114 -8.34 -10.87 5.22
CA TYR A 114 -7.58 -11.99 5.77
C TYR A 114 -6.41 -11.52 6.65
N PHE A 115 -5.61 -10.55 6.19
CA PHE A 115 -4.46 -10.06 6.96
C PHE A 115 -4.88 -9.23 8.18
N VAL A 116 -5.98 -8.46 8.09
CA VAL A 116 -6.57 -7.76 9.24
C VAL A 116 -7.05 -8.76 10.29
N LEU A 117 -7.81 -9.77 9.90
CA LEU A 117 -8.29 -10.82 10.82
C LEU A 117 -7.11 -11.57 11.45
N ARG A 118 -6.08 -11.90 10.67
CA ARG A 118 -4.86 -12.54 11.18
C ARG A 118 -4.15 -11.66 12.22
N LEU A 119 -4.04 -10.35 11.96
CA LEU A 119 -3.45 -9.40 12.90
C LEU A 119 -4.29 -9.30 14.19
N CYS A 120 -5.61 -9.16 14.06
CA CYS A 120 -6.52 -9.12 15.20
C CYS A 120 -6.46 -10.40 16.03
N LEU A 121 -6.42 -11.56 15.39
CA LEU A 121 -6.27 -12.85 16.07
C LEU A 121 -4.92 -12.94 16.80
N SER A 122 -3.82 -12.54 16.16
CA SER A 122 -2.49 -12.51 16.78
C SER A 122 -2.46 -11.61 18.02
N LEU A 123 -3.03 -10.41 17.95
CA LEU A 123 -3.15 -9.50 19.08
C LEU A 123 -4.04 -10.08 20.19
N TYR A 124 -5.17 -10.67 19.83
CA TYR A 124 -6.06 -11.32 20.79
C TYR A 124 -5.36 -12.46 21.55
N LEU A 125 -4.64 -13.33 20.83
CA LEU A 125 -3.89 -14.42 21.44
C LEU A 125 -2.74 -13.92 22.32
N THR A 126 -2.05 -12.86 21.91
CA THR A 126 -1.01 -12.20 22.71
C THR A 126 -1.59 -11.61 24.00
N ILE A 127 -2.74 -10.95 23.94
CA ILE A 127 -3.43 -10.42 25.12
C ILE A 127 -3.93 -11.54 26.02
N LYS A 128 -4.46 -12.61 25.44
CA LYS A 128 -4.90 -13.80 26.20
C LYS A 128 -3.73 -14.45 26.95
N LEU A 129 -2.60 -14.63 26.26
CA LEU A 129 -1.37 -15.15 26.86
C LEU A 129 -0.89 -14.26 28.01
N PHE A 130 -0.83 -12.94 27.80
CA PHE A 130 -0.44 -11.99 28.84
C PHE A 130 -1.37 -12.03 30.06
N ARG A 131 -2.68 -12.16 29.87
CA ARG A 131 -3.65 -12.24 30.98
C ARG A 131 -3.62 -13.55 31.75
N ALA A 132 -3.19 -14.62 31.11
CA ALA A 132 -3.09 -15.95 31.71
C ALA A 132 -1.73 -16.22 32.36
N ALA A 133 -0.80 -15.27 32.30
CA ALA A 133 0.54 -15.43 32.87
C ALA A 133 0.56 -15.04 34.34
N ASP A 134 1.31 -15.81 35.15
CA ASP A 134 1.46 -15.65 36.58
C ASP A 134 2.68 -14.78 36.92
N PRO A 135 2.65 -14.00 38.02
CA PRO A 135 3.81 -13.30 38.51
C PRO A 135 4.94 -14.28 38.86
N LEU A 136 6.13 -14.04 38.35
CA LEU A 136 7.29 -14.88 38.63
C LEU A 136 8.19 -14.20 39.68
N SER A 137 8.45 -14.92 40.80
CA SER A 137 9.49 -14.58 41.78
C SER A 137 10.74 -15.38 41.45
N LEU A 138 11.86 -14.71 41.28
CA LEU A 138 13.16 -15.36 41.06
C LEU A 138 13.88 -15.58 42.37
N GLU A 139 14.74 -16.61 42.39
CA GLU A 139 15.75 -16.78 43.45
C GLU A 139 16.72 -15.57 43.42
N TYR A 140 17.40 -15.34 44.55
CA TYR A 140 18.25 -14.15 44.74
C TYR A 140 19.29 -13.96 43.61
N GLU A 141 19.98 -15.01 43.21
CA GLU A 141 21.00 -14.95 42.15
C GLU A 141 20.41 -14.57 40.79
N ARG A 142 19.27 -15.16 40.43
CA ARG A 142 18.54 -14.85 39.16
C ARG A 142 17.93 -13.45 39.17
N ASP A 143 17.45 -13.02 40.31
CA ASP A 143 16.92 -11.66 40.47
C ASP A 143 18.01 -10.60 40.32
N GLU A 144 19.22 -10.86 40.81
CA GLU A 144 20.36 -9.94 40.59
C GLU A 144 20.76 -9.87 39.11
N VAL A 145 20.77 -11.01 38.38
CA VAL A 145 20.98 -11.04 36.92
C VAL A 145 19.92 -10.20 36.22
N TRP A 146 18.64 -10.37 36.56
CA TRP A 146 17.53 -9.58 36.01
C TRP A 146 17.72 -8.09 36.27
N ARG A 147 17.97 -7.69 37.51
CA ARG A 147 18.21 -6.28 37.89
C ARG A 147 19.45 -5.70 37.21
N ARG A 148 20.50 -6.48 37.04
CA ARG A 148 21.72 -6.07 36.31
C ARG A 148 21.38 -5.78 34.86
N CYS A 149 20.64 -6.64 34.16
CA CYS A 149 20.21 -6.43 32.79
C CYS A 149 19.35 -5.16 32.65
N GLN A 150 18.40 -4.95 33.57
CA GLN A 150 17.57 -3.75 33.60
C GLN A 150 18.39 -2.46 33.76
N ARG A 151 19.36 -2.45 34.71
CA ARG A 151 20.24 -1.30 34.96
C ARG A 151 21.11 -0.98 33.75
N VAL A 152 21.81 -1.96 33.21
CA VAL A 152 22.76 -1.79 32.10
C VAL A 152 22.05 -1.36 30.79
N LEU A 153 20.88 -1.92 30.53
CA LEU A 153 20.09 -1.62 29.34
C LEU A 153 19.06 -0.51 29.55
N SER A 154 19.06 0.12 30.75
CA SER A 154 18.15 1.20 31.12
C SER A 154 16.67 0.87 30.90
N VAL A 155 16.28 -0.38 31.14
CA VAL A 155 14.90 -0.84 31.06
C VAL A 155 14.22 -0.57 32.41
N ARG A 156 13.31 0.39 32.45
CA ARG A 156 12.57 0.78 33.66
C ARG A 156 11.21 0.12 33.73
N ASP A 157 10.75 -0.20 34.94
CA ASP A 157 9.38 -0.69 35.23
C ASP A 157 8.98 -1.97 34.47
N ALA A 158 9.94 -2.79 34.03
CA ALA A 158 9.63 -4.06 33.40
C ALA A 158 9.19 -5.09 34.46
N ARG A 159 8.15 -5.85 34.13
CA ARG A 159 7.62 -6.93 34.96
C ARG A 159 8.11 -8.28 34.42
N LEU A 160 8.19 -9.24 35.34
CA LEU A 160 8.53 -10.61 35.02
C LEU A 160 7.33 -11.52 35.32
N LEU A 161 6.90 -12.27 34.32
CA LEU A 161 5.80 -13.23 34.43
C LEU A 161 6.24 -14.61 33.93
N SER A 162 5.51 -15.64 34.31
CA SER A 162 5.71 -17.02 33.86
C SER A 162 4.48 -17.52 33.12
N SER A 163 4.69 -18.38 32.12
CA SER A 163 3.60 -19.04 31.41
C SER A 163 4.02 -20.43 30.91
N GLY A 164 3.17 -21.43 31.17
CA GLY A 164 3.33 -22.77 30.58
C GLY A 164 2.93 -22.88 29.10
N GLN A 165 2.48 -21.80 28.47
CA GLN A 165 1.99 -21.81 27.08
C GLN A 165 3.03 -21.34 26.05
N ILE A 166 4.24 -21.01 26.48
CA ILE A 166 5.34 -20.55 25.62
C ILE A 166 6.53 -21.51 25.70
N ALA A 167 7.21 -21.66 24.57
CA ALA A 167 8.38 -22.51 24.47
C ALA A 167 9.71 -21.79 24.75
N GLY A 168 9.72 -20.46 24.68
CA GLY A 168 10.91 -19.64 24.92
C GLY A 168 10.54 -18.29 25.52
N PRO A 169 11.52 -17.52 26.02
CA PRO A 169 11.33 -16.16 26.51
C PRO A 169 10.68 -15.26 25.46
N VAL A 170 9.76 -14.40 25.87
CA VAL A 170 9.03 -13.47 24.97
C VAL A 170 8.81 -12.14 25.65
N MET A 171 9.14 -11.05 24.95
CA MET A 171 8.86 -9.68 25.39
C MET A 171 7.53 -9.18 24.86
N ILE A 172 6.68 -8.64 25.73
CA ILE A 172 5.40 -7.98 25.40
C ILE A 172 5.40 -6.56 25.98
N ALA A 173 4.92 -5.57 25.21
CA ALA A 173 4.89 -4.18 25.65
C ALA A 173 3.68 -3.41 25.10
N PHE A 174 2.47 -3.74 25.57
CA PHE A 174 1.28 -2.92 25.31
C PHE A 174 1.28 -1.58 26.07
N GLY A 175 1.93 -1.56 27.22
CA GLY A 175 2.14 -0.39 28.09
C GLY A 175 3.50 -0.48 28.75
N ARG A 176 3.53 -0.99 30.00
CA ARG A 176 4.80 -1.35 30.65
C ARG A 176 5.37 -2.61 30.02
N PRO A 177 6.70 -2.67 29.78
CA PRO A 177 7.31 -3.86 29.22
C PRO A 177 7.19 -5.04 30.19
N VAL A 178 6.97 -6.22 29.63
CA VAL A 178 6.84 -7.48 30.38
C VAL A 178 7.70 -8.53 29.69
N LEU A 179 8.50 -9.23 30.47
CA LEU A 179 9.18 -10.45 30.06
C LEU A 179 8.37 -11.65 30.52
N LEU A 180 7.93 -12.47 29.59
CA LEU A 180 7.35 -13.78 29.85
C LEU A 180 8.45 -14.83 29.73
N LEU A 181 8.60 -15.65 30.76
CA LEU A 181 9.47 -16.83 30.74
C LEU A 181 8.63 -18.11 30.71
N PRO A 182 9.08 -19.17 30.04
CA PRO A 182 8.46 -20.49 30.18
C PRO A 182 8.45 -20.94 31.62
N ALA A 183 7.45 -21.73 32.03
CA ALA A 183 7.42 -22.33 33.37
C ALA A 183 8.63 -23.25 33.55
N GLY A 184 9.34 -23.11 34.68
CA GLY A 184 10.56 -23.86 34.97
C GLY A 184 11.83 -23.33 34.28
N PHE A 185 11.74 -22.35 33.39
CA PHE A 185 12.90 -21.87 32.63
C PHE A 185 14.05 -21.36 33.52
N SER A 186 13.73 -20.65 34.59
CA SER A 186 14.74 -20.18 35.57
C SER A 186 15.44 -21.31 36.33
N GLU A 187 14.83 -22.47 36.45
CA GLU A 187 15.35 -23.62 37.19
C GLU A 187 16.15 -24.55 36.28
N GLU A 188 15.69 -24.74 35.05
CA GLU A 188 16.30 -25.65 34.08
C GLU A 188 17.54 -25.07 33.39
N CYS A 189 17.62 -23.73 33.24
CA CYS A 189 18.73 -23.05 32.57
C CYS A 189 19.93 -22.84 33.53
N ASN A 190 21.14 -22.99 33.01
CA ASN A 190 22.32 -22.49 33.71
C ASN A 190 22.36 -20.95 33.73
N GLU A 191 23.22 -20.37 34.56
CA GLU A 191 23.32 -18.91 34.74
C GLU A 191 23.65 -18.16 33.46
N HIS A 192 24.55 -18.70 32.64
CA HIS A 192 24.94 -18.05 31.37
C HIS A 192 23.81 -18.07 30.35
N ASP A 193 23.04 -19.15 30.27
CA ASP A 193 21.90 -19.27 29.36
C ASP A 193 20.77 -18.35 29.79
N PHE A 194 20.51 -18.26 31.09
CA PHE A 194 19.55 -17.33 31.66
C PHE A 194 19.96 -15.87 31.39
N LEU A 195 21.24 -15.51 31.65
CA LEU A 195 21.77 -14.20 31.37
C LEU A 195 21.65 -13.85 29.86
N ALA A 196 22.01 -14.79 28.99
CA ALA A 196 21.92 -14.57 27.53
C ALA A 196 20.49 -14.29 27.08
N ALA A 197 19.52 -15.10 27.54
CA ALA A 197 18.11 -14.94 27.20
C ALA A 197 17.54 -13.61 27.72
N VAL A 198 17.77 -13.31 29.00
CA VAL A 198 17.29 -12.09 29.64
C VAL A 198 17.94 -10.84 29.04
N ALA A 199 19.23 -10.87 28.73
CA ALA A 199 19.93 -9.75 28.09
C ALA A 199 19.38 -9.46 26.69
N HIS A 200 19.09 -10.51 25.91
CA HIS A 200 18.47 -10.40 24.58
C HIS A 200 17.09 -9.76 24.66
N GLU A 201 16.21 -10.25 25.51
CA GLU A 201 14.85 -9.71 25.67
C GLU A 201 14.86 -8.28 26.23
N CYS A 202 15.78 -7.96 27.15
CA CYS A 202 15.99 -6.60 27.62
C CYS A 202 16.46 -5.65 26.51
N ALA A 203 17.26 -6.13 25.56
CA ALA A 203 17.64 -5.33 24.39
C ALA A 203 16.43 -5.00 23.51
N HIS A 204 15.50 -5.93 23.28
CA HIS A 204 14.22 -5.67 22.63
C HIS A 204 13.38 -4.62 23.38
N MET A 205 13.34 -4.71 24.73
CA MET A 205 12.62 -3.74 25.55
C MET A 205 13.23 -2.34 25.45
N GLN A 206 14.56 -2.22 25.55
CA GLN A 206 15.28 -0.94 25.41
C GLN A 206 14.96 -0.25 24.07
N ARG A 207 14.88 -1.04 23.02
CA ARG A 207 14.60 -0.55 21.65
C ARG A 207 13.12 -0.26 21.39
N GLY A 208 12.21 -0.81 22.21
CA GLY A 208 10.77 -0.74 22.01
C GLY A 208 10.29 -1.51 20.77
N ASP A 209 10.93 -2.65 20.49
CA ASP A 209 10.74 -3.41 19.24
C ASP A 209 9.31 -3.94 19.09
N PHE A 210 8.60 -4.27 20.16
CA PHE A 210 7.19 -4.70 20.12
C PHE A 210 6.29 -3.64 19.46
N ARG A 211 6.40 -2.38 19.89
CA ARG A 211 5.58 -1.28 19.34
C ARG A 211 5.95 -0.96 17.89
N LYS A 212 7.24 -0.99 17.57
CA LYS A 212 7.73 -0.78 16.21
C LYS A 212 7.22 -1.87 15.28
N ASN A 213 7.32 -3.14 15.70
CA ASN A 213 6.82 -4.26 14.91
C ASN A 213 5.32 -4.17 14.66
N LEU A 214 4.53 -3.83 15.69
CA LEU A 214 3.09 -3.61 15.54
C LEU A 214 2.81 -2.48 14.53
N PHE A 215 3.57 -1.38 14.59
CA PHE A 215 3.45 -0.30 13.62
C PHE A 215 3.79 -0.78 12.18
N TYR A 216 4.84 -1.58 12.00
CA TYR A 216 5.19 -2.13 10.68
C TYR A 216 4.11 -3.07 10.15
N GLU A 217 3.51 -3.91 11.01
CA GLU A 217 2.39 -4.78 10.64
C GLU A 217 1.19 -3.96 10.15
N ILE A 218 0.78 -2.93 10.91
CA ILE A 218 -0.35 -2.07 10.55
C ILE A 218 -0.05 -1.29 9.26
N ALA A 219 1.12 -0.65 9.17
CA ALA A 219 1.49 0.14 8.00
C ALA A 219 1.56 -0.69 6.71
N SER A 220 2.01 -1.94 6.81
CA SER A 220 2.13 -2.84 5.67
C SER A 220 0.82 -3.50 5.23
N LEU A 221 -0.29 -3.34 5.96
CA LEU A 221 -1.58 -3.95 5.59
C LEU A 221 -2.04 -3.57 4.18
N VAL A 222 -1.85 -2.31 3.79
CA VAL A 222 -2.28 -1.82 2.48
C VAL A 222 -1.50 -2.43 1.30
N ILE A 223 -0.30 -2.97 1.57
CA ILE A 223 0.58 -3.62 0.58
C ILE A 223 0.84 -5.10 0.91
N CYS A 224 0.01 -5.71 1.78
CA CYS A 224 0.21 -7.07 2.30
C CYS A 224 0.17 -8.16 1.21
N PHE A 225 -0.51 -7.89 0.10
CA PHE A 225 -0.63 -8.80 -1.05
C PHE A 225 0.69 -8.96 -1.83
N HIS A 226 1.64 -8.01 -1.67
CA HIS A 226 2.86 -7.99 -2.48
C HIS A 226 3.99 -8.82 -1.84
N PRO A 227 4.62 -9.78 -2.54
CA PRO A 227 5.63 -10.67 -1.96
C PRO A 227 6.87 -9.94 -1.45
N VAL A 228 7.27 -8.83 -2.08
CA VAL A 228 8.39 -7.98 -1.63
C VAL A 228 8.16 -7.45 -0.22
N THR A 229 6.91 -7.18 0.18
CA THR A 229 6.59 -6.74 1.54
C THR A 229 7.01 -7.78 2.58
N TRP A 230 6.78 -9.06 2.29
CA TRP A 230 7.19 -10.15 3.20
C TRP A 230 8.71 -10.28 3.27
N MET A 231 9.39 -10.15 2.12
CA MET A 231 10.86 -10.13 2.09
C MET A 231 11.42 -8.97 2.93
N VAL A 232 10.92 -7.75 2.76
CA VAL A 232 11.36 -6.57 3.52
C VAL A 232 11.11 -6.75 5.01
N LYS A 233 9.93 -7.25 5.41
CA LYS A 233 9.60 -7.52 6.82
C LYS A 233 10.50 -8.60 7.42
N SER A 234 10.81 -9.67 6.67
CA SER A 234 11.75 -10.70 7.10
C SER A 234 13.14 -10.11 7.34
N LYS A 235 13.63 -9.22 6.45
CA LYS A 235 14.92 -8.55 6.63
C LYS A 235 14.93 -7.55 7.80
N ILE A 236 13.82 -6.86 8.06
CA ILE A 236 13.65 -6.03 9.27
C ILE A 236 13.72 -6.90 10.52
N ALA A 237 13.04 -8.05 10.56
CA ALA A 237 13.08 -8.97 11.68
C ALA A 237 14.51 -9.51 11.90
N GLN A 238 15.17 -10.01 10.86
CA GLN A 238 16.52 -10.53 10.89
C GLN A 238 17.54 -9.51 11.41
N THR A 239 17.53 -8.29 10.88
CA THR A 239 18.45 -7.24 11.34
C THR A 239 18.14 -6.77 12.75
N ARG A 240 16.89 -6.84 13.19
CA ARG A 240 16.48 -6.58 14.58
C ARG A 240 17.12 -7.55 15.55
N GLU A 241 17.07 -8.87 15.27
CA GLU A 241 17.72 -9.90 16.10
C GLU A 241 19.23 -9.66 16.20
N MET A 242 19.89 -9.40 15.06
CA MET A 242 21.32 -9.09 15.03
C MET A 242 21.71 -7.87 15.90
N ILE A 243 20.86 -6.86 15.97
CA ILE A 243 21.11 -5.68 16.80
C ILE A 243 20.94 -6.02 18.28
N CYS A 244 19.94 -6.84 18.65
CA CYS A 244 19.73 -7.25 20.03
C CYS A 244 20.89 -8.14 20.52
N ASP A 245 21.35 -9.09 19.69
CA ASP A 245 22.54 -9.88 19.97
C ASP A 245 23.80 -9.01 20.17
N ALA A 246 23.99 -8.05 19.25
CA ALA A 246 25.10 -7.13 19.35
C ALA A 246 25.05 -6.27 20.62
N THR A 247 23.85 -5.87 21.04
CA THR A 247 23.65 -5.07 22.26
C THR A 247 23.93 -5.90 23.53
N ALA A 248 23.46 -7.15 23.56
CA ALA A 248 23.69 -8.07 24.65
C ALA A 248 25.19 -8.40 24.81
N THR A 249 25.86 -8.70 23.68
CA THR A 249 27.29 -9.08 23.69
C THR A 249 28.22 -7.89 23.94
N GLU A 250 27.82 -6.69 23.62
CA GLU A 250 28.63 -5.48 23.86
C GLU A 250 28.59 -5.04 25.33
N LYS A 251 27.48 -5.28 26.04
CA LYS A 251 27.23 -4.69 27.36
C LYS A 251 27.21 -5.66 28.52
N LEU A 252 26.88 -6.94 28.30
CA LEU A 252 26.52 -7.84 29.38
C LEU A 252 27.25 -9.16 29.37
N ILE A 253 27.52 -9.77 28.22
CA ILE A 253 28.07 -11.13 28.10
C ILE A 253 29.03 -11.19 26.92
N ASP A 254 30.14 -11.94 27.05
CA ASP A 254 31.05 -12.08 25.93
C ASP A 254 30.46 -12.89 24.78
N SER A 255 30.90 -12.57 23.54
CA SER A 255 30.30 -13.13 22.31
C SER A 255 30.41 -14.67 22.25
N ARG A 256 31.48 -15.27 22.78
CA ARG A 256 31.68 -16.72 22.72
C ARG A 256 30.69 -17.45 23.63
N THR A 257 30.59 -16.99 24.88
CA THR A 257 29.64 -17.52 25.86
C THR A 257 28.21 -17.33 25.38
N TYR A 258 27.90 -16.15 24.82
CA TYR A 258 26.59 -15.85 24.25
C TYR A 258 26.21 -16.81 23.11
N ILE A 259 27.11 -17.06 22.15
CA ILE A 259 26.86 -17.98 21.02
C ILE A 259 26.59 -19.41 21.57
N GLN A 260 27.36 -19.86 22.54
CA GLN A 260 27.16 -21.19 23.15
C GLN A 260 25.81 -21.27 23.85
N SER A 261 25.41 -20.26 24.58
CA SER A 261 24.09 -20.15 25.21
C SER A 261 22.97 -20.14 24.21
N LEU A 262 23.11 -19.35 23.13
CA LEU A 262 22.13 -19.27 22.05
C LEU A 262 21.89 -20.64 21.39
N LEU A 263 22.94 -21.39 21.12
CA LEU A 263 22.86 -22.74 20.55
C LEU A 263 22.18 -23.74 21.52
N ARG A 264 22.49 -23.69 22.83
CA ARG A 264 21.83 -24.53 23.82
C ARG A 264 20.34 -24.18 23.95
N LEU A 265 20.00 -22.90 24.02
CA LEU A 265 18.62 -22.45 24.09
C LEU A 265 17.82 -22.86 22.82
N ALA A 266 18.43 -22.80 21.67
CA ALA A 266 17.80 -23.28 20.43
C ALA A 266 17.51 -24.77 20.46
N THR A 267 18.44 -25.59 20.98
CA THR A 267 18.21 -27.03 21.13
C THR A 267 17.14 -27.36 22.18
N MET A 268 17.10 -26.65 23.31
CA MET A 268 16.04 -26.80 24.31
C MET A 268 14.65 -26.55 23.73
N VAL A 269 14.48 -25.47 22.99
CA VAL A 269 13.20 -25.15 22.37
C VAL A 269 12.81 -26.15 21.29
N SER A 270 13.75 -26.63 20.46
CA SER A 270 13.48 -27.63 19.42
C SER A 270 13.07 -28.98 19.97
N LEU A 271 13.62 -29.40 21.12
CA LEU A 271 13.31 -30.65 21.77
C LEU A 271 12.03 -30.60 22.62
N GLY A 272 11.72 -29.43 23.21
CA GLY A 272 10.56 -29.24 24.09
C GLY A 272 9.24 -28.93 23.33
N SER A 273 9.31 -28.67 22.06
CA SER A 273 8.13 -28.17 21.27
C SER A 273 7.18 -29.29 20.85
N ARG A 274 6.36 -29.80 21.79
CA ARG A 274 5.10 -30.48 21.42
C ARG A 274 3.95 -29.53 21.08
N VAL A 275 4.12 -28.23 21.31
CA VAL A 275 3.16 -27.19 20.94
C VAL A 275 3.92 -26.20 20.05
N ALA A 276 3.72 -26.34 18.75
CA ALA A 276 4.14 -25.33 17.79
C ALA A 276 3.39 -24.03 18.12
N SER A 277 3.99 -23.21 18.99
CA SER A 277 3.47 -21.85 19.19
C SER A 277 3.80 -21.05 17.94
N THR A 278 2.81 -20.90 17.07
CA THR A 278 2.81 -19.99 15.91
C THR A 278 3.15 -18.54 16.29
N HIS A 279 3.42 -18.27 17.54
CA HIS A 279 3.65 -16.95 18.11
C HIS A 279 5.06 -16.68 18.64
N ALA A 280 5.93 -17.69 18.72
CA ALA A 280 7.37 -17.48 18.96
C ALA A 280 8.02 -17.01 17.62
N ILE A 281 7.61 -15.82 17.18
CA ILE A 281 8.09 -15.22 15.95
C ILE A 281 9.59 -14.94 16.12
N GLY A 282 10.41 -15.74 15.46
CA GLY A 282 11.72 -15.29 15.01
C GLY A 282 12.96 -15.68 15.82
N ILE A 283 12.87 -16.26 17.04
CA ILE A 283 14.09 -16.59 17.80
C ILE A 283 14.78 -17.86 17.27
N PHE A 284 14.03 -18.79 16.66
CA PHE A 284 14.49 -20.15 16.35
C PHE A 284 14.27 -20.61 14.92
N ASP A 285 14.24 -19.68 13.97
CA ASP A 285 14.35 -20.04 12.55
C ASP A 285 15.80 -20.42 12.27
N ALA A 286 16.06 -21.67 11.83
CA ALA A 286 17.40 -22.21 11.66
C ALA A 286 18.29 -21.35 10.75
N ASP A 287 17.71 -20.80 9.68
CA ASP A 287 18.42 -19.92 8.74
C ASP A 287 18.83 -18.58 9.40
N ILE A 288 17.98 -18.07 10.30
CA ILE A 288 18.26 -16.84 11.04
C ILE A 288 19.34 -17.09 12.09
N LEU A 289 19.33 -18.25 12.75
CA LEU A 289 20.30 -18.61 13.78
C LEU A 289 21.72 -18.69 13.22
N GLU A 290 21.91 -19.33 12.05
CA GLU A 290 23.20 -19.40 11.38
C GLU A 290 23.74 -17.99 11.05
N GLU A 291 22.89 -17.12 10.52
CA GLU A 291 23.29 -15.76 10.16
C GLU A 291 23.63 -14.91 11.40
N ARG A 292 22.91 -15.09 12.53
CA ARG A 292 23.19 -14.46 13.83
C ARG A 292 24.59 -14.87 14.33
N VAL A 293 24.89 -16.16 14.32
CA VAL A 293 26.21 -16.71 14.76
C VAL A 293 27.34 -16.20 13.85
N MET A 294 27.15 -16.21 12.53
CA MET A 294 28.15 -15.69 11.59
C MET A 294 28.42 -14.21 11.82
N MET A 295 27.40 -13.40 12.07
CA MET A 295 27.56 -11.96 12.30
C MET A 295 28.28 -11.66 13.60
N MET A 296 28.03 -12.40 14.68
CA MET A 296 28.72 -12.22 15.97
C MET A 296 30.21 -12.59 15.87
N ASN A 297 30.56 -13.58 15.03
CA ASN A 297 31.94 -14.00 14.82
C ASN A 297 32.73 -13.06 13.88
N ARG A 298 32.05 -12.13 13.20
CA ARG A 298 32.66 -11.18 12.28
C ARG A 298 33.31 -10.04 13.06
N LYS A 299 34.62 -9.82 12.89
CA LYS A 299 35.32 -8.66 13.46
C LYS A 299 34.63 -7.37 13.03
N ARG A 300 34.18 -6.57 14.01
CA ARG A 300 33.62 -5.23 13.75
C ARG A 300 34.72 -4.34 13.15
N GLN A 301 34.52 -3.93 11.90
CA GLN A 301 35.38 -2.92 11.28
C GLN A 301 34.89 -1.53 11.72
N HIS A 302 35.77 -0.80 12.38
CA HIS A 302 35.53 0.62 12.69
C HIS A 302 35.83 1.45 11.46
N TYR A 303 34.77 1.86 10.76
CA TYR A 303 34.90 2.81 9.66
C TYR A 303 34.97 4.24 10.19
N SER A 304 35.83 5.07 9.60
CA SER A 304 35.86 6.51 9.89
C SER A 304 34.51 7.15 9.55
N VAL A 305 34.22 8.28 10.19
CA VAL A 305 32.97 9.02 9.99
C VAL A 305 32.79 9.41 8.51
N PHE A 306 33.88 9.80 7.83
CA PHE A 306 33.85 10.13 6.40
C PHE A 306 33.45 8.95 5.50
N VAL A 307 33.96 7.74 5.78
CA VAL A 307 33.58 6.53 5.03
C VAL A 307 32.12 6.17 5.27
N ARG A 308 31.64 6.33 6.50
CA ARG A 308 30.22 6.08 6.84
C ARG A 308 29.30 7.02 6.06
N TYR A 309 29.52 8.33 6.10
CA TYR A 309 28.72 9.28 5.34
C TYR A 309 28.90 9.13 3.83
N GLY A 310 30.11 8.82 3.35
CA GLY A 310 30.41 8.55 1.94
C GLY A 310 29.65 7.33 1.38
N LEU A 311 29.21 6.40 2.22
CA LEU A 311 28.37 5.27 1.80
C LEU A 311 26.87 5.51 2.04
N ILE A 312 26.50 6.16 3.14
CA ILE A 312 25.09 6.38 3.50
C ILE A 312 24.43 7.40 2.56
N VAL A 313 25.11 8.53 2.27
CA VAL A 313 24.50 9.59 1.45
C VAL A 313 24.14 9.09 0.04
N PRO A 314 25.07 8.48 -0.75
CA PRO A 314 24.69 7.96 -2.06
C PRO A 314 23.66 6.83 -2.00
N ALA A 315 23.68 6.02 -0.94
CA ALA A 315 22.67 4.96 -0.74
C ALA A 315 21.27 5.55 -0.52
N VAL A 316 21.15 6.61 0.30
CA VAL A 316 19.88 7.31 0.51
C VAL A 316 19.43 8.01 -0.78
N VAL A 317 20.32 8.70 -1.47
CA VAL A 317 20.03 9.35 -2.75
C VAL A 317 19.53 8.33 -3.78
N LEU A 318 20.20 7.19 -3.89
CA LEU A 318 19.78 6.10 -4.79
C LEU A 318 18.37 5.62 -4.46
N LEU A 319 18.09 5.35 -3.20
CA LEU A 319 16.77 4.84 -2.79
C LEU A 319 15.64 5.86 -3.03
N LEU A 320 15.91 7.13 -2.72
CA LEU A 320 14.96 8.22 -3.00
C LEU A 320 14.76 8.45 -4.49
N SER A 321 15.82 8.33 -5.30
CA SER A 321 15.74 8.46 -6.76
C SER A 321 14.90 7.32 -7.37
N VAL A 322 15.09 6.08 -6.89
CA VAL A 322 14.27 4.94 -7.30
C VAL A 322 12.80 5.15 -6.95
N ALA A 323 12.51 5.62 -5.73
CA ALA A 323 11.14 5.88 -5.29
C ALA A 323 10.50 7.03 -6.10
N ALA A 324 11.25 8.12 -6.35
CA ALA A 324 10.78 9.25 -7.15
C ALA A 324 10.54 8.85 -8.61
N GLY A 325 11.44 8.08 -9.21
CA GLY A 325 11.28 7.55 -10.57
C GLY A 325 10.10 6.59 -10.68
N ALA A 326 9.92 5.72 -9.70
CA ALA A 326 8.76 4.87 -9.61
C ALA A 326 7.46 5.68 -9.56
N GLY A 327 7.36 6.65 -8.67
CA GLY A 327 6.17 7.52 -8.54
C GLY A 327 5.92 8.47 -9.73
N ALA A 328 6.92 8.69 -10.60
CA ALA A 328 6.76 9.48 -11.82
C ALA A 328 6.14 8.69 -12.99
N MET A 329 6.26 7.36 -12.97
CA MET A 329 5.78 6.48 -14.05
C MET A 329 4.38 5.93 -13.78
N THR A 330 3.50 6.66 -13.08
CA THR A 330 2.17 6.17 -12.72
C THR A 330 1.28 5.97 -13.93
N VAL A 331 0.54 4.85 -13.97
CA VAL A 331 -0.45 4.51 -14.98
C VAL A 331 -1.84 4.79 -14.42
N ALA A 332 -2.64 5.58 -15.14
CA ALA A 332 -4.05 5.76 -14.80
C ALA A 332 -4.87 4.57 -15.36
N VAL A 333 -5.69 3.97 -14.51
CA VAL A 333 -6.62 2.92 -14.94
C VAL A 333 -7.99 3.52 -15.15
N GLY A 334 -8.57 3.31 -16.33
CA GLY A 334 -9.93 3.71 -16.70
C GLY A 334 -10.79 2.51 -17.10
N PHE A 335 -12.11 2.71 -17.14
CA PHE A 335 -13.01 1.72 -17.73
C PHE A 335 -12.91 1.74 -19.25
N GLN A 336 -12.81 0.56 -19.83
CA GLN A 336 -13.06 0.37 -21.24
C GLN A 336 -14.58 0.52 -21.43
N GLU A 337 -15.05 1.70 -21.89
CA GLU A 337 -16.38 1.78 -22.47
C GLU A 337 -16.36 0.92 -23.74
N SER A 338 -17.32 0.03 -23.85
CA SER A 338 -17.47 -0.78 -25.06
C SER A 338 -17.78 0.16 -26.23
N SER A 339 -16.74 0.55 -26.93
CA SER A 339 -16.84 1.38 -28.14
C SER A 339 -17.50 0.64 -29.32
N GLN A 340 -18.17 -0.48 -29.04
CA GLN A 340 -18.77 -1.30 -30.11
C GLN A 340 -19.85 -0.59 -30.94
N SER A 341 -20.39 0.54 -30.43
CA SER A 341 -21.37 1.29 -31.22
C SER A 341 -20.78 2.46 -32.04
N SER A 342 -19.53 2.88 -31.77
CA SER A 342 -18.95 4.07 -32.44
C SER A 342 -18.11 3.75 -33.68
N GLU A 343 -17.52 2.55 -33.78
CA GLU A 343 -16.69 2.17 -34.92
C GLU A 343 -17.50 1.70 -36.12
N GLU A 344 -18.70 1.16 -35.90
CA GLU A 344 -19.58 0.72 -37.00
C GLU A 344 -20.46 1.85 -37.58
N ALA A 345 -20.55 3.03 -36.91
CA ALA A 345 -21.39 4.11 -37.40
C ALA A 345 -20.83 4.77 -38.67
N GLN A 346 -21.46 4.48 -39.81
CA GLN A 346 -21.06 4.99 -41.12
C GLN A 346 -21.50 6.45 -41.30
N LYS A 347 -20.70 7.22 -42.07
CA LYS A 347 -21.18 8.51 -42.57
C LYS A 347 -22.25 8.29 -43.63
N ILE A 348 -23.29 9.14 -43.65
CA ILE A 348 -24.34 9.09 -44.66
C ILE A 348 -23.70 9.31 -46.05
N THR A 349 -23.75 8.28 -46.88
CA THR A 349 -23.29 8.28 -48.30
C THR A 349 -24.52 8.16 -49.18
N LYS A 350 -24.37 8.36 -50.52
CA LYS A 350 -25.47 8.35 -51.46
C LYS A 350 -26.31 7.07 -51.48
N ASP A 351 -25.75 5.97 -50.98
CA ASP A 351 -26.38 4.63 -50.94
C ASP A 351 -27.10 4.33 -49.63
N VAL A 352 -27.13 5.30 -48.68
CA VAL A 352 -27.77 5.14 -47.36
C VAL A 352 -29.03 5.99 -47.31
N ILE A 353 -30.16 5.35 -47.02
CA ILE A 353 -31.40 6.06 -46.73
C ILE A 353 -31.25 6.72 -45.34
N PRO A 354 -31.29 8.06 -45.24
CA PRO A 354 -31.03 8.77 -44.00
C PRO A 354 -32.12 8.52 -42.94
N PRO A 355 -31.77 8.60 -41.67
CA PRO A 355 -32.75 8.52 -40.60
C PRO A 355 -33.68 9.75 -40.64
N LYS A 356 -34.97 9.51 -40.39
CA LYS A 356 -35.99 10.59 -40.28
C LYS A 356 -36.36 10.79 -38.81
N LEU A 357 -36.46 12.06 -38.39
CA LEU A 357 -36.87 12.41 -37.04
C LEU A 357 -38.37 12.03 -36.86
N ILE A 358 -38.64 11.21 -35.82
CA ILE A 358 -39.99 10.80 -35.43
C ILE A 358 -40.51 11.70 -34.33
N SER A 359 -39.68 11.99 -33.34
CA SER A 359 -40.04 12.79 -32.18
C SER A 359 -38.85 13.64 -31.73
N SER A 360 -39.12 14.92 -31.43
CA SER A 360 -38.17 15.89 -30.93
C SER A 360 -38.67 16.46 -29.60
N SER A 361 -37.74 16.75 -28.71
CA SER A 361 -38.01 17.52 -27.50
C SER A 361 -37.46 18.91 -27.67
N GLU A 362 -38.25 19.93 -27.29
CA GLU A 362 -37.78 21.30 -27.34
C GLU A 362 -36.73 21.56 -26.27
N PRO A 363 -35.61 22.24 -26.60
CA PRO A 363 -34.61 22.58 -25.66
C PRO A 363 -35.13 23.63 -24.65
N VAL A 364 -34.86 23.38 -23.35
CA VAL A 364 -35.26 24.33 -22.32
C VAL A 364 -34.34 25.53 -22.32
N TYR A 365 -34.91 26.74 -22.43
CA TYR A 365 -34.12 27.96 -22.39
C TYR A 365 -33.51 28.16 -21.00
N PRO A 366 -32.15 28.36 -20.89
CA PRO A 366 -31.48 28.44 -19.60
C PRO A 366 -31.99 29.59 -18.73
N GLU A 367 -32.24 29.31 -17.42
CA GLU A 367 -32.77 30.28 -16.47
C GLU A 367 -31.84 31.52 -16.26
N ALA A 368 -30.51 31.25 -16.31
CA ALA A 368 -29.49 32.31 -16.18
C ALA A 368 -29.62 33.38 -17.27
N GLU A 369 -29.97 32.98 -18.50
CA GLU A 369 -30.06 33.83 -19.67
C GLU A 369 -31.47 34.44 -19.85
N LYS A 370 -32.50 33.96 -19.16
CA LYS A 370 -33.85 34.53 -19.16
C LYS A 370 -33.88 35.98 -18.64
N LYS A 371 -32.93 36.38 -17.80
CA LYS A 371 -32.83 37.71 -17.19
C LYS A 371 -32.23 38.78 -18.11
N LEU A 372 -31.57 38.40 -19.21
CA LEU A 372 -31.03 39.34 -20.18
C LEU A 372 -32.21 39.98 -20.98
N LYS A 373 -32.35 41.33 -20.91
CA LYS A 373 -33.33 42.07 -21.67
C LYS A 373 -32.84 42.18 -23.13
N GLY A 374 -33.54 41.57 -24.08
CA GLY A 374 -33.27 41.69 -25.51
C GLY A 374 -33.73 40.48 -26.32
N LYS A 375 -33.88 40.68 -27.65
CA LYS A 375 -34.09 39.57 -28.59
C LYS A 375 -32.78 38.80 -28.73
N PHE A 376 -32.84 37.50 -28.60
CA PHE A 376 -31.69 36.61 -28.78
C PHE A 376 -32.03 35.54 -29.81
N GLU A 377 -31.13 35.31 -30.75
CA GLU A 377 -31.19 34.23 -31.72
C GLU A 377 -29.80 33.61 -31.82
N GLY A 378 -29.70 32.33 -31.61
CA GLY A 378 -28.44 31.58 -31.71
C GLY A 378 -28.70 30.11 -31.97
N SER A 379 -27.71 29.43 -32.55
CA SER A 379 -27.78 28.00 -32.82
C SER A 379 -26.51 27.26 -32.35
N CYS A 380 -26.67 26.06 -31.85
CA CYS A 380 -25.57 25.13 -31.65
C CYS A 380 -25.74 23.89 -32.53
N VAL A 381 -24.64 23.24 -32.90
CA VAL A 381 -24.66 22.00 -33.67
C VAL A 381 -24.26 20.84 -32.76
N VAL A 382 -25.17 19.87 -32.64
CA VAL A 382 -25.01 18.68 -31.82
C VAL A 382 -24.79 17.48 -32.72
N GLY A 383 -23.68 16.79 -32.55
CA GLY A 383 -23.36 15.52 -33.19
C GLY A 383 -23.88 14.33 -32.38
N MET A 384 -24.36 13.30 -33.06
CA MET A 384 -24.87 12.08 -32.46
C MET A 384 -24.68 10.86 -33.37
N VAL A 385 -24.89 9.69 -32.83
CA VAL A 385 -25.04 8.44 -33.58
C VAL A 385 -26.49 7.99 -33.41
N VAL A 386 -27.16 7.68 -34.49
CA VAL A 386 -28.47 7.02 -34.46
C VAL A 386 -28.22 5.51 -34.56
N ASP A 387 -28.68 4.77 -33.57
CA ASP A 387 -28.52 3.31 -33.52
C ASP A 387 -29.56 2.56 -34.38
N LYS A 388 -29.47 1.23 -34.40
CA LYS A 388 -30.39 0.37 -35.19
C LYS A 388 -31.86 0.46 -34.71
N ASP A 389 -32.09 0.92 -33.49
CA ASP A 389 -33.41 1.05 -32.88
C ASP A 389 -33.97 2.49 -33.01
N GLY A 390 -33.18 3.41 -33.63
CA GLY A 390 -33.56 4.80 -33.81
C GLY A 390 -33.27 5.69 -32.59
N ASN A 391 -32.54 5.22 -31.59
CA ASN A 391 -32.17 6.01 -30.42
C ASN A 391 -30.89 6.82 -30.67
N THR A 392 -30.78 7.96 -30.01
CA THR A 392 -29.58 8.79 -30.06
C THR A 392 -28.52 8.33 -29.07
N GLN A 393 -27.31 8.08 -29.55
CA GLN A 393 -26.14 7.74 -28.77
C GLN A 393 -24.98 8.70 -29.07
N ASN A 394 -23.98 8.75 -28.17
CA ASN A 394 -22.76 9.56 -28.31
C ASN A 394 -23.04 11.01 -28.66
N VAL A 395 -24.00 11.64 -27.95
CA VAL A 395 -24.42 13.02 -28.17
C VAL A 395 -23.33 13.97 -27.66
N HIS A 396 -22.81 14.84 -28.56
CA HIS A 396 -21.73 15.77 -28.25
C HIS A 396 -21.88 17.07 -29.06
N ILE A 397 -21.27 18.15 -28.57
CA ILE A 397 -21.29 19.44 -29.26
C ILE A 397 -20.24 19.45 -30.38
N VAL A 398 -20.67 19.79 -31.60
CA VAL A 398 -19.81 20.03 -32.78
C VAL A 398 -19.50 21.53 -32.93
N ARG A 399 -20.51 22.38 -32.70
CA ARG A 399 -20.36 23.84 -32.67
C ARG A 399 -21.09 24.40 -31.45
N SER A 400 -20.35 24.99 -30.54
CA SER A 400 -20.84 25.58 -29.29
C SER A 400 -21.49 26.94 -29.54
N LEU A 401 -22.53 27.25 -28.76
CA LEU A 401 -23.13 28.59 -28.69
C LEU A 401 -22.71 29.27 -27.38
N ALA A 402 -23.02 28.64 -26.23
CA ALA A 402 -22.54 28.99 -24.91
C ALA A 402 -22.79 27.78 -23.97
N PRO A 403 -22.03 27.61 -22.88
CA PRO A 403 -22.06 26.39 -22.04
C PRO A 403 -23.45 25.98 -21.56
N ASP A 404 -24.29 26.93 -21.17
CA ASP A 404 -25.63 26.68 -20.63
C ASP A 404 -26.62 26.25 -21.76
N PHE A 405 -26.50 26.86 -22.97
CA PHE A 405 -27.25 26.47 -24.14
C PHE A 405 -26.82 25.12 -24.69
N ASP A 406 -25.52 24.83 -24.67
CA ASP A 406 -24.96 23.54 -25.09
C ASP A 406 -25.47 22.39 -24.23
N ALA A 407 -25.50 22.59 -22.90
CA ALA A 407 -26.04 21.62 -21.96
C ALA A 407 -27.53 21.32 -22.22
N SER A 408 -28.33 22.38 -22.45
CA SER A 408 -29.76 22.24 -22.77
C SER A 408 -30.00 21.54 -24.10
N ALA A 409 -29.18 21.83 -25.11
CA ALA A 409 -29.26 21.19 -26.42
C ALA A 409 -28.93 19.70 -26.36
N ILE A 410 -27.88 19.30 -25.59
CA ILE A 410 -27.52 17.92 -25.40
C ILE A 410 -28.68 17.15 -24.72
N GLU A 411 -29.30 17.72 -23.68
CA GLU A 411 -30.43 17.13 -22.97
C GLU A 411 -31.64 16.91 -23.88
N ALA A 412 -31.98 17.90 -24.70
CA ALA A 412 -33.05 17.79 -25.66
C ALA A 412 -32.79 16.73 -26.73
N VAL A 413 -31.58 16.72 -27.31
CA VAL A 413 -31.21 15.80 -28.40
C VAL A 413 -31.13 14.36 -27.92
N ARG A 414 -30.81 14.10 -26.66
CA ARG A 414 -30.86 12.75 -26.07
C ARG A 414 -32.27 12.13 -26.09
N GLN A 415 -33.29 12.94 -26.09
CA GLN A 415 -34.68 12.51 -26.11
C GLN A 415 -35.25 12.35 -27.55
N TYR A 416 -34.47 12.70 -28.56
CA TYR A 416 -34.91 12.55 -29.96
C TYR A 416 -35.03 11.08 -30.33
N ARG A 417 -35.99 10.80 -31.22
CA ARG A 417 -36.21 9.46 -31.79
C ARG A 417 -36.24 9.60 -33.32
N PHE A 418 -35.58 8.67 -33.98
CA PHE A 418 -35.43 8.61 -35.41
C PHE A 418 -35.92 7.26 -35.97
N THR A 419 -36.33 7.25 -37.25
CA THR A 419 -36.34 6.00 -37.99
C THR A 419 -34.89 5.59 -38.23
N PRO A 420 -34.51 4.30 -38.05
CA PRO A 420 -33.14 3.86 -38.29
C PRO A 420 -32.74 4.06 -39.77
N ALA A 421 -31.46 4.34 -40.02
CA ALA A 421 -30.93 4.39 -41.38
C ALA A 421 -30.83 3.00 -41.98
N THR A 422 -31.05 2.91 -43.29
CA THR A 422 -30.93 1.64 -44.02
C THR A 422 -30.00 1.75 -45.21
N LYS A 423 -29.19 0.71 -45.45
CA LYS A 423 -28.31 0.54 -46.60
C LYS A 423 -28.59 -0.82 -47.24
N ALA A 424 -28.99 -0.82 -48.51
CA ALA A 424 -29.37 -2.05 -49.21
C ALA A 424 -30.39 -2.94 -48.47
N GLY A 425 -31.32 -2.31 -47.69
CA GLY A 425 -32.32 -3.03 -46.90
C GLY A 425 -31.89 -3.45 -45.49
N GLU A 426 -30.60 -3.30 -45.13
CA GLU A 426 -30.08 -3.59 -43.76
C GLU A 426 -30.07 -2.31 -42.92
N VAL A 427 -30.48 -2.44 -41.65
CA VAL A 427 -30.45 -1.36 -40.67
C VAL A 427 -29.05 -1.15 -40.18
N ILE A 428 -28.50 0.05 -40.34
CA ILE A 428 -27.15 0.41 -39.95
C ILE A 428 -27.12 1.64 -39.02
N PRO A 429 -26.18 1.70 -38.04
CA PRO A 429 -25.97 2.92 -37.26
C PRO A 429 -25.26 3.96 -38.10
N VAL A 430 -25.71 5.24 -37.96
CA VAL A 430 -25.14 6.36 -38.74
C VAL A 430 -24.83 7.55 -37.86
N LYS A 431 -23.79 8.31 -38.26
CA LYS A 431 -23.44 9.62 -37.65
C LYS A 431 -24.30 10.73 -38.26
N LEU A 432 -24.95 11.50 -37.41
CA LEU A 432 -25.79 12.63 -37.77
C LEU A 432 -25.43 13.84 -36.93
N SER A 433 -25.62 15.02 -37.51
CA SER A 433 -25.54 16.31 -36.79
C SER A 433 -26.83 17.09 -36.97
N VAL A 434 -27.33 17.65 -35.88
CA VAL A 434 -28.56 18.44 -35.84
C VAL A 434 -28.25 19.82 -35.33
N GLU A 435 -28.81 20.84 -36.00
CA GLU A 435 -28.75 22.23 -35.54
C GLU A 435 -29.93 22.51 -34.62
N VAL A 436 -29.63 22.93 -33.40
CA VAL A 436 -30.60 23.28 -32.36
C VAL A 436 -30.64 24.82 -32.26
N ASN A 437 -31.80 25.40 -32.56
CA ASN A 437 -32.00 26.83 -32.57
C ASN A 437 -32.65 27.31 -31.27
N PHE A 438 -32.08 28.35 -30.67
CA PHE A 438 -32.65 29.04 -29.51
C PHE A 438 -33.13 30.44 -29.97
N ARG A 439 -34.42 30.75 -29.75
CA ARG A 439 -35.02 32.05 -30.04
C ARG A 439 -35.75 32.57 -28.81
N LYS A 440 -35.54 33.87 -28.52
CA LYS A 440 -36.29 34.58 -27.51
C LYS A 440 -36.95 35.81 -28.20
N TRP A 441 -38.27 35.90 -28.10
CA TRP A 441 -39.10 36.99 -28.70
C TRP A 441 -39.18 38.18 -27.73
#